data_f433ddf7c4bfb5b7d937fdb21c784e73
#
_entry.id   f433ddf7c4bfb5b7d937fdb21c784e73
#
_cell.length_a   1.000
_cell.length_b   1.000
_cell.length_c   1.000
_cell.angle_alpha   90.00
_cell.angle_beta   90.00
_cell.angle_gamma   90.00
#
_symmetry.space_group_name_H-M   'P 1'
#
loop_
_entity.id
_entity.type
_entity.pdbx_description
1 polymer ?
#
loop_
_entity_poly.entity_id
_entity_poly.type
_entity_poly.pdbx_seq_one_letter_code
_entity_poly.pdbx_strand_id
1 'polypeptide(L)'
;MKLETMGKDLLVRDAENFDPFVSCECGQCFRFEKISEAEYTMVACNRRVDVLKCDEGWVFKNMTEAEFSGSFCKYFDLHRDYGEIIKSFDFDETISKAAVIGSGIRIFRQDPWETLISFIISQNNNIPRIKKIINSLCELLGEEKNGIYTFPTPERIMEAGLEGIAPIKSGFRAKYILDAATKVTSGEISIERIAKSGYEAALAELKLIKGVGDKVANCVLLFGFGYYEAFPIDVWVKRVMEEYYPDGLDVKSLGKYAGIAQQYLFNYKRNSTD
;
A
#
# COMPACT_ATOMS: atom_id res chain seq x y z
N MET A 1 1.08 -22.79 1.33
CA MET A 1 -0.05 -22.20 2.09
C MET A 1 -1.18 -23.19 2.18
N LYS A 2 -1.78 -23.37 3.37
CA LYS A 2 -2.96 -24.20 3.64
C LYS A 2 -4.04 -23.35 4.30
N LEU A 3 -5.29 -23.57 3.96
CA LEU A 3 -6.45 -22.89 4.52
C LEU A 3 -7.25 -23.90 5.35
N GLU A 4 -7.61 -23.53 6.57
CA GLU A 4 -8.38 -24.39 7.50
C GLU A 4 -9.51 -23.58 8.13
N THR A 5 -10.74 -24.01 7.92
CA THR A 5 -11.92 -23.35 8.51
C THR A 5 -12.03 -23.70 9.98
N MET A 6 -12.09 -22.70 10.85
CA MET A 6 -12.22 -22.80 12.30
C MET A 6 -13.54 -22.15 12.76
N GLY A 7 -14.65 -22.88 12.64
CA GLY A 7 -15.98 -22.32 12.87
C GLY A 7 -16.31 -21.24 11.84
N LYS A 8 -16.35 -19.96 12.25
CA LYS A 8 -16.56 -18.82 11.34
C LYS A 8 -15.27 -18.11 10.94
N ASP A 9 -14.13 -18.54 11.46
CA ASP A 9 -12.81 -17.96 11.22
C ASP A 9 -12.02 -18.85 10.26
N LEU A 10 -10.98 -18.28 9.65
CA LEU A 10 -10.08 -18.99 8.74
C LEU A 10 -8.66 -18.94 9.28
N LEU A 11 -8.02 -20.09 9.44
CA LEU A 11 -6.60 -20.20 9.72
C LEU A 11 -5.83 -20.38 8.41
N VAL A 12 -4.84 -19.52 8.21
CA VAL A 12 -3.90 -19.54 7.09
C VAL A 12 -2.56 -20.04 7.61
N ARG A 13 -2.18 -21.26 7.23
CA ARG A 13 -0.91 -21.91 7.62
C ARG A 13 0.08 -21.97 6.45
N ASP A 14 1.34 -22.14 6.77
CA ASP A 14 2.42 -22.40 5.79
C ASP A 14 2.43 -21.36 4.65
N ALA A 15 2.09 -20.11 4.95
CA ALA A 15 2.21 -19.03 3.99
C ALA A 15 3.64 -18.49 4.05
N GLU A 16 4.50 -18.95 3.15
CA GLU A 16 5.89 -18.54 3.07
C GLU A 16 6.02 -17.05 2.77
N ASN A 17 6.98 -16.39 3.41
CA ASN A 17 7.23 -14.96 3.25
C ASN A 17 5.95 -14.13 3.35
N PHE A 18 5.11 -14.42 4.35
CA PHE A 18 3.87 -13.70 4.60
C PHE A 18 3.74 -13.33 6.08
N ASP A 19 3.85 -12.05 6.36
CA ASP A 19 3.51 -11.44 7.63
C ASP A 19 2.65 -10.19 7.36
N PRO A 20 1.32 -10.26 7.57
CA PRO A 20 0.43 -9.14 7.30
C PRO A 20 0.70 -7.94 8.21
N PHE A 21 1.27 -8.14 9.41
CA PHE A 21 1.53 -7.06 10.36
C PHE A 21 2.73 -6.24 9.91
N VAL A 22 3.86 -6.89 9.59
CA VAL A 22 5.04 -6.21 9.04
C VAL A 22 4.69 -5.51 7.73
N SER A 23 3.86 -6.15 6.89
CA SER A 23 3.38 -5.58 5.64
C SER A 23 2.49 -4.35 5.85
N CYS A 24 1.66 -4.30 6.91
CA CYS A 24 0.91 -3.10 7.28
C CYS A 24 1.82 -1.96 7.74
N GLU A 25 2.85 -2.28 8.52
CA GLU A 25 3.71 -1.27 9.15
C GLU A 25 4.78 -0.70 8.24
N CYS A 26 5.04 -1.31 7.07
CA CYS A 26 6.07 -0.86 6.14
C CYS A 26 5.66 0.34 5.25
N GLY A 27 4.60 1.08 5.61
CA GLY A 27 4.25 2.37 5.00
C GLY A 27 3.53 2.29 3.65
N GLN A 28 3.02 1.15 3.26
CA GLN A 28 2.29 0.95 2.01
C GLN A 28 0.77 1.13 2.14
N CYS A 29 0.21 1.01 3.35
CA CYS A 29 -1.22 1.20 3.63
C CYS A 29 -1.44 2.00 4.92
N PHE A 30 -2.66 2.54 5.12
CA PHE A 30 -2.93 3.44 6.24
C PHE A 30 -4.22 3.14 6.99
N ARG A 31 -5.09 2.27 6.48
CA ARG A 31 -6.35 1.89 7.13
C ARG A 31 -6.18 0.59 7.90
N PHE A 32 -5.33 0.64 8.92
CA PHE A 32 -5.13 -0.46 9.87
C PHE A 32 -4.89 0.09 11.27
N GLU A 33 -5.13 -0.73 12.28
CA GLU A 33 -4.86 -0.46 13.67
C GLU A 33 -4.21 -1.68 14.32
N LYS A 34 -3.12 -1.44 15.03
CA LYS A 34 -2.47 -2.44 15.88
C LYS A 34 -3.22 -2.48 17.21
N ILE A 35 -3.92 -3.56 17.48
CA ILE A 35 -4.65 -3.76 18.74
C ILE A 35 -3.70 -4.31 19.82
N SER A 36 -2.85 -5.26 19.43
CA SER A 36 -1.79 -5.83 20.26
C SER A 36 -0.64 -6.35 19.39
N GLU A 37 0.39 -6.94 19.98
CA GLU A 37 1.47 -7.61 19.24
C GLU A 37 0.97 -8.84 18.45
N ALA A 38 -0.17 -9.37 18.80
CA ALA A 38 -0.77 -10.54 18.15
C ALA A 38 -2.10 -10.25 17.43
N GLU A 39 -2.57 -8.99 17.38
CA GLU A 39 -3.86 -8.65 16.81
C GLU A 39 -3.84 -7.32 16.07
N TYR A 40 -4.28 -7.34 14.82
CA TYR A 40 -4.46 -6.16 13.97
C TYR A 40 -5.87 -6.15 13.37
N THR A 41 -6.42 -4.96 13.28
CA THR A 41 -7.60 -4.68 12.45
C THR A 41 -7.16 -3.91 11.23
N MET A 42 -7.64 -4.28 10.04
CA MET A 42 -7.41 -3.54 8.80
C MET A 42 -8.69 -3.40 7.99
N VAL A 43 -8.73 -2.42 7.11
CA VAL A 43 -9.76 -2.31 6.07
C VAL A 43 -9.12 -2.71 4.75
N ALA A 44 -9.59 -3.80 4.19
CA ALA A 44 -9.14 -4.34 2.90
C ALA A 44 -10.33 -4.90 2.14
N CYS A 45 -10.34 -4.79 0.82
CA CYS A 45 -11.43 -5.26 -0.03
C CYS A 45 -12.82 -4.73 0.43
N ASN A 46 -12.89 -3.46 0.83
CA ASN A 46 -14.10 -2.79 1.33
C ASN A 46 -14.77 -3.46 2.55
N ARG A 47 -13.97 -4.13 3.39
CA ARG A 47 -14.46 -4.68 4.66
C ARG A 47 -13.42 -4.57 5.77
N ARG A 48 -13.90 -4.64 7.02
CA ARG A 48 -13.05 -4.81 8.19
C ARG A 48 -12.56 -6.26 8.24
N VAL A 49 -11.27 -6.40 8.51
CA VAL A 49 -10.59 -7.69 8.66
C VAL A 49 -9.80 -7.64 9.95
N ASP A 50 -10.16 -8.49 10.89
CA ASP A 50 -9.42 -8.69 12.14
C ASP A 50 -8.52 -9.92 11.96
N VAL A 51 -7.22 -9.73 12.16
CA VAL A 51 -6.19 -10.74 11.95
C VAL A 51 -5.46 -10.99 13.26
N LEU A 52 -5.35 -12.27 13.64
CA LEU A 52 -4.62 -12.69 14.84
C LEU A 52 -3.45 -13.57 14.44
N LYS A 53 -2.31 -13.31 15.06
CA LYS A 53 -1.14 -14.18 14.99
C LYS A 53 -1.30 -15.33 15.98
N CYS A 54 -1.01 -16.55 15.56
CA CYS A 54 -0.92 -17.71 16.42
C CYS A 54 0.30 -18.57 16.03
N ASP A 55 0.64 -19.57 16.84
CA ASP A 55 1.80 -20.44 16.60
C ASP A 55 1.76 -21.16 15.25
N GLU A 56 0.57 -21.40 14.74
CA GLU A 56 0.34 -22.15 13.50
C GLU A 56 0.21 -21.25 12.25
N GLY A 57 0.15 -19.92 12.41
CA GLY A 57 0.00 -18.96 11.31
C GLY A 57 -0.89 -17.77 11.65
N TRP A 58 -1.86 -17.48 10.77
CA TRP A 58 -2.68 -16.29 10.83
C TRP A 58 -4.16 -16.63 10.83
N VAL A 59 -4.89 -16.20 11.86
CA VAL A 59 -6.35 -16.39 11.96
C VAL A 59 -7.05 -15.12 11.47
N PHE A 60 -7.83 -15.25 10.40
CA PHE A 60 -8.69 -14.20 9.87
C PHE A 60 -10.10 -14.38 10.41
N LYS A 61 -10.58 -13.41 11.20
CA LYS A 61 -11.88 -13.48 11.85
C LYS A 61 -13.03 -13.30 10.86
N ASN A 62 -14.09 -14.07 11.05
CA ASN A 62 -15.30 -14.05 10.22
C ASN A 62 -14.99 -14.11 8.72
N MET A 63 -14.05 -14.97 8.32
CA MET A 63 -13.54 -15.13 6.96
C MET A 63 -13.82 -16.52 6.46
N THR A 64 -14.41 -16.64 5.28
CA THR A 64 -14.56 -17.92 4.60
C THR A 64 -13.37 -18.21 3.70
N GLU A 65 -13.09 -19.48 3.42
CA GLU A 65 -12.06 -19.89 2.48
C GLU A 65 -12.30 -19.32 1.08
N ALA A 66 -13.56 -19.28 0.64
CA ALA A 66 -13.94 -18.75 -0.67
C ALA A 66 -13.63 -17.24 -0.79
N GLU A 67 -13.95 -16.45 0.24
CA GLU A 67 -13.64 -15.02 0.27
C GLU A 67 -12.13 -14.78 0.30
N PHE A 68 -11.41 -15.55 1.14
CA PHE A 68 -9.95 -15.40 1.23
C PHE A 68 -9.28 -15.73 -0.10
N SER A 69 -9.62 -16.86 -0.70
CA SER A 69 -9.06 -17.30 -1.99
C SER A 69 -9.43 -16.36 -3.14
N GLY A 70 -10.67 -15.85 -3.16
CA GLY A 70 -11.16 -14.98 -4.23
C GLY A 70 -10.62 -13.55 -4.18
N SER A 71 -10.48 -12.97 -2.98
CA SER A 71 -10.14 -11.55 -2.84
C SER A 71 -8.82 -11.32 -2.09
N PHE A 72 -8.64 -11.97 -0.94
CA PHE A 72 -7.52 -11.67 -0.06
C PHE A 72 -6.20 -12.29 -0.50
N CYS A 73 -6.21 -13.45 -1.16
CA CYS A 73 -5.02 -13.99 -1.81
C CYS A 73 -4.44 -13.01 -2.84
N LYS A 74 -5.32 -12.32 -3.59
CA LYS A 74 -4.91 -11.27 -4.52
C LYS A 74 -4.44 -10.02 -3.78
N TYR A 75 -5.19 -9.58 -2.77
CA TYR A 75 -4.85 -8.39 -1.99
C TYR A 75 -3.47 -8.52 -1.33
N PHE A 76 -3.17 -9.65 -0.69
CA PHE A 76 -1.90 -9.95 -0.04
C PHE A 76 -0.81 -10.46 -1.01
N ASP A 77 -1.07 -10.51 -2.30
CA ASP A 77 -0.16 -11.02 -3.35
C ASP A 77 0.38 -12.44 -3.06
N LEU A 78 -0.48 -13.35 -2.55
CA LEU A 78 -0.09 -14.69 -2.09
C LEU A 78 0.19 -15.68 -3.24
N HIS A 79 -0.22 -15.34 -4.46
CA HIS A 79 0.06 -16.16 -5.65
C HIS A 79 1.49 -16.02 -6.18
N ARG A 80 2.25 -15.04 -5.69
CA ARG A 80 3.62 -14.76 -6.13
C ARG A 80 4.63 -15.45 -5.23
N ASP A 81 5.63 -16.05 -5.83
CA ASP A 81 6.74 -16.66 -5.10
C ASP A 81 7.76 -15.59 -4.69
N TYR A 82 7.63 -15.13 -3.44
CA TYR A 82 8.56 -14.15 -2.88
C TYR A 82 9.91 -14.77 -2.52
N GLY A 83 9.99 -16.09 -2.32
CA GLY A 83 11.26 -16.78 -2.11
C GLY A 83 12.17 -16.67 -3.33
N GLU A 84 11.63 -16.94 -4.53
CA GLU A 84 12.38 -16.78 -5.78
C GLU A 84 12.71 -15.30 -6.09
N ILE A 85 11.82 -14.37 -5.75
CA ILE A 85 12.11 -12.94 -5.91
C ILE A 85 13.26 -12.51 -5.01
N ILE A 86 13.26 -12.91 -3.73
CA ILE A 86 14.32 -12.58 -2.78
C ILE A 86 15.67 -13.12 -3.27
N LYS A 87 15.71 -14.39 -3.73
CA LYS A 87 16.92 -14.98 -4.32
C LYS A 87 17.41 -14.21 -5.56
N SER A 88 16.51 -13.60 -6.33
CA SER A 88 16.92 -12.81 -7.49
C SER A 88 17.70 -11.54 -7.14
N PHE A 89 17.76 -11.17 -5.86
CA PHE A 89 18.53 -10.04 -5.35
C PHE A 89 19.86 -10.44 -4.68
N ASP A 90 20.26 -11.73 -4.72
CA ASP A 90 21.48 -12.24 -4.05
C ASP A 90 22.78 -11.61 -4.58
N PHE A 91 22.71 -10.91 -5.73
CA PHE A 91 23.85 -10.16 -6.27
C PHE A 91 24.13 -8.85 -5.50
N ASP A 92 23.20 -8.39 -4.66
CA ASP A 92 23.31 -7.15 -3.86
C ASP A 92 23.22 -7.49 -2.36
N GLU A 93 24.33 -7.30 -1.65
CA GLU A 93 24.44 -7.65 -0.23
C GLU A 93 23.49 -6.81 0.65
N THR A 94 23.30 -5.53 0.32
CA THR A 94 22.44 -4.63 1.09
C THR A 94 20.97 -5.02 0.95
N ILE A 95 20.52 -5.32 -0.27
CA ILE A 95 19.16 -5.77 -0.51
C ILE A 95 18.92 -7.15 0.10
N SER A 96 19.87 -8.07 0.00
CA SER A 96 19.78 -9.40 0.62
C SER A 96 19.61 -9.29 2.14
N LYS A 97 20.40 -8.44 2.82
CA LYS A 97 20.25 -8.17 4.27
C LYS A 97 18.88 -7.53 4.58
N ALA A 98 18.48 -6.57 3.77
CA ALA A 98 17.18 -5.91 3.94
C ALA A 98 16.01 -6.88 3.77
N ALA A 99 16.09 -7.83 2.83
CA ALA A 99 15.08 -8.86 2.61
C ALA A 99 14.96 -9.85 3.78
N VAL A 100 16.10 -10.20 4.40
CA VAL A 100 16.10 -11.05 5.62
C VAL A 100 15.38 -10.34 6.77
N ILE A 101 15.68 -9.05 7.01
CA ILE A 101 15.08 -8.25 8.08
C ILE A 101 13.60 -7.96 7.77
N GLY A 102 13.27 -7.71 6.51
CA GLY A 102 11.90 -7.50 6.04
C GLY A 102 11.17 -8.79 5.69
N SER A 103 11.62 -9.94 6.21
CA SER A 103 10.96 -11.23 5.93
C SER A 103 9.46 -11.18 6.24
N GLY A 104 8.65 -11.63 5.29
CA GLY A 104 7.20 -11.59 5.38
C GLY A 104 6.54 -10.34 4.78
N ILE A 105 7.29 -9.30 4.42
CA ILE A 105 6.73 -8.16 3.69
C ILE A 105 6.27 -8.61 2.31
N ARG A 106 5.00 -8.29 2.00
CA ARG A 106 4.43 -8.42 0.66
C ARG A 106 3.84 -7.09 0.20
N ILE A 107 3.81 -6.87 -1.09
CA ILE A 107 3.17 -5.68 -1.68
C ILE A 107 1.66 -5.93 -1.75
N PHE A 108 0.90 -5.20 -0.96
CA PHE A 108 -0.57 -5.28 -1.01
C PHE A 108 -1.11 -4.68 -2.30
N ARG A 109 -2.06 -5.38 -2.91
CA ARG A 109 -2.80 -4.93 -4.10
C ARG A 109 -4.04 -4.15 -3.65
N GLN A 110 -3.81 -2.88 -3.33
CA GLN A 110 -4.82 -1.99 -2.79
C GLN A 110 -5.71 -1.42 -3.91
N ASP A 111 -6.82 -0.79 -3.52
CA ASP A 111 -7.63 -0.02 -4.46
C ASP A 111 -6.82 1.17 -5.01
N PRO A 112 -6.74 1.35 -6.34
CA PRO A 112 -5.92 2.39 -6.95
C PRO A 112 -6.35 3.81 -6.57
N TRP A 113 -7.66 4.06 -6.44
CA TRP A 113 -8.17 5.37 -6.08
C TRP A 113 -7.86 5.70 -4.61
N GLU A 114 -8.16 4.78 -3.69
CA GLU A 114 -7.80 4.94 -2.28
C GLU A 114 -6.28 5.15 -2.13
N THR A 115 -5.47 4.39 -2.86
CA THR A 115 -4.01 4.51 -2.86
C THR A 115 -3.56 5.90 -3.34
N LEU A 116 -4.10 6.40 -4.44
CA LEU A 116 -3.79 7.73 -4.97
C LEU A 116 -4.03 8.83 -3.93
N ILE A 117 -5.22 8.87 -3.36
CA ILE A 117 -5.58 9.90 -2.38
C ILE A 117 -4.75 9.75 -1.10
N SER A 118 -4.51 8.52 -0.64
CA SER A 118 -3.70 8.24 0.54
C SER A 118 -2.26 8.72 0.37
N PHE A 119 -1.65 8.51 -0.80
CA PHE A 119 -0.29 8.98 -1.06
C PHE A 119 -0.22 10.49 -1.36
N ILE A 120 -1.28 11.12 -1.86
CA ILE A 120 -1.41 12.58 -1.88
C ILE A 120 -1.42 13.12 -0.44
N ILE A 121 -2.18 12.51 0.48
CA ILE A 121 -2.24 12.88 1.89
C ILE A 121 -0.90 12.64 2.60
N SER A 122 -0.13 11.65 2.18
CA SER A 122 1.14 11.26 2.81
C SER A 122 2.26 12.28 2.59
N GLN A 123 2.17 13.17 1.62
CA GLN A 123 3.22 14.12 1.26
C GLN A 123 3.56 15.05 2.45
N ASN A 124 4.83 15.10 2.83
CA ASN A 124 5.32 15.92 3.95
C ASN A 124 4.44 15.76 5.22
N ASN A 125 4.21 14.51 5.63
CA ASN A 125 3.30 14.16 6.71
C ASN A 125 3.85 12.97 7.51
N ASN A 126 3.27 12.67 8.68
CA ASN A 126 3.60 11.50 9.49
C ASN A 126 2.44 10.51 9.50
N ILE A 127 2.74 9.24 9.76
CA ILE A 127 1.78 8.13 9.69
C ILE A 127 0.54 8.36 10.58
N PRO A 128 0.65 8.75 11.87
CA PRO A 128 -0.53 8.99 12.69
C PRO A 128 -1.46 10.06 12.10
N ARG A 129 -0.90 11.15 11.58
CA ARG A 129 -1.70 12.22 10.98
C ARG A 129 -2.30 11.79 9.63
N ILE A 130 -1.56 11.01 8.81
CA ILE A 130 -2.08 10.44 7.56
C ILE A 130 -3.32 9.59 7.86
N LYS A 131 -3.21 8.62 8.79
CA LYS A 131 -4.32 7.76 9.22
C LYS A 131 -5.54 8.58 9.68
N LYS A 132 -5.30 9.60 10.50
CA LYS A 132 -6.37 10.48 10.99
C LYS A 132 -7.10 11.21 9.85
N ILE A 133 -6.36 11.76 8.88
CA ILE A 133 -6.96 12.48 7.74
C ILE A 133 -7.76 11.52 6.87
N ILE A 134 -7.23 10.33 6.58
CA ILE A 134 -7.92 9.30 5.78
C ILE A 134 -9.20 8.85 6.49
N ASN A 135 -9.15 8.54 7.77
CA ASN A 135 -10.34 8.15 8.54
C ASN A 135 -11.38 9.26 8.53
N SER A 136 -10.98 10.53 8.80
CA SER A 136 -11.88 11.67 8.75
C SER A 136 -12.49 11.88 7.35
N LEU A 137 -11.76 11.61 6.27
CA LEU A 137 -12.30 11.67 4.91
C LEU A 137 -13.36 10.58 4.67
N CYS A 138 -13.09 9.34 5.12
CA CYS A 138 -14.03 8.24 5.02
C CYS A 138 -15.30 8.49 5.85
N GLU A 139 -15.15 8.96 7.10
CA GLU A 139 -16.29 9.32 7.98
C GLU A 139 -17.14 10.45 7.40
N LEU A 140 -16.49 11.43 6.76
CA LEU A 140 -17.17 12.60 6.23
C LEU A 140 -17.95 12.33 4.94
N LEU A 141 -17.38 11.54 4.01
CA LEU A 141 -17.89 11.38 2.65
C LEU A 141 -18.13 9.92 2.24
N GLY A 142 -17.63 8.96 3.00
CA GLY A 142 -17.86 7.53 2.74
C GLY A 142 -19.24 7.06 3.17
N GLU A 143 -19.58 5.86 2.80
CA GLU A 143 -20.81 5.17 3.23
C GLU A 143 -20.49 4.22 4.39
N GLU A 144 -21.33 4.22 5.41
CA GLU A 144 -21.21 3.24 6.49
C GLU A 144 -21.69 1.86 6.00
N LYS A 145 -20.79 0.88 6.02
CA LYS A 145 -21.07 -0.51 5.64
C LYS A 145 -20.37 -1.46 6.61
N ASN A 146 -21.13 -2.33 7.26
CA ASN A 146 -20.59 -3.39 8.13
C ASN A 146 -19.60 -2.86 9.20
N GLY A 147 -19.90 -1.71 9.80
CA GLY A 147 -19.09 -1.11 10.86
C GLY A 147 -17.81 -0.43 10.39
N ILE A 148 -17.68 -0.17 9.10
CA ILE A 148 -16.64 0.70 8.52
C ILE A 148 -17.26 1.77 7.62
N TYR A 149 -16.56 2.88 7.47
CA TYR A 149 -16.83 3.82 6.38
C TYR A 149 -16.01 3.43 5.15
N THR A 150 -16.68 3.30 4.00
CA THR A 150 -16.00 3.05 2.72
C THR A 150 -15.12 4.25 2.33
N PHE A 151 -14.14 4.04 1.47
CA PHE A 151 -13.41 5.16 0.89
C PHE A 151 -14.35 5.92 -0.07
N PRO A 152 -14.42 7.26 0.00
CA PRO A 152 -15.35 8.04 -0.84
C PRO A 152 -14.94 7.98 -2.31
N THR A 153 -15.93 7.94 -3.19
CA THR A 153 -15.69 7.94 -4.63
C THR A 153 -15.14 9.30 -5.13
N PRO A 154 -14.51 9.34 -6.31
CA PRO A 154 -14.06 10.60 -6.92
C PRO A 154 -15.19 11.63 -7.02
N GLU A 155 -16.39 11.21 -7.42
CA GLU A 155 -17.57 12.06 -7.58
C GLU A 155 -17.97 12.71 -6.25
N ARG A 156 -17.99 11.92 -5.16
CA ARG A 156 -18.35 12.42 -3.82
C ARG A 156 -17.37 13.48 -3.33
N ILE A 157 -16.07 13.31 -3.59
CA ILE A 157 -15.06 14.30 -3.24
C ILE A 157 -15.18 15.54 -4.12
N MET A 158 -15.41 15.38 -5.43
CA MET A 158 -15.59 16.48 -6.36
C MET A 158 -16.82 17.32 -6.00
N GLU A 159 -17.96 16.69 -5.72
CA GLU A 159 -19.19 17.35 -5.31
C GLU A 159 -19.06 18.12 -4.00
N ALA A 160 -18.34 17.56 -3.03
CA ALA A 160 -18.08 18.22 -1.74
C ALA A 160 -17.24 19.50 -1.91
N GLY A 161 -16.35 19.53 -2.89
CA GLY A 161 -15.47 20.66 -3.15
C GLY A 161 -14.51 20.97 -2.00
N LEU A 162 -13.78 22.08 -2.09
CA LEU A 162 -12.81 22.47 -1.05
C LEU A 162 -13.45 22.74 0.30
N GLU A 163 -14.63 23.36 0.32
CA GLU A 163 -15.34 23.68 1.56
C GLU A 163 -15.84 22.40 2.26
N GLY A 164 -16.42 21.46 1.48
CA GLY A 164 -16.89 20.19 2.02
C GLY A 164 -15.79 19.30 2.58
N ILE A 165 -14.58 19.32 2.01
CA ILE A 165 -13.44 18.55 2.54
C ILE A 165 -12.58 19.32 3.56
N ALA A 166 -12.85 20.60 3.84
CA ALA A 166 -12.09 21.38 4.81
C ALA A 166 -12.02 20.74 6.22
N PRO A 167 -13.11 20.08 6.72
CA PRO A 167 -13.08 19.44 8.04
C PRO A 167 -12.00 18.38 8.25
N ILE A 168 -11.51 17.71 7.18
CA ILE A 168 -10.46 16.69 7.32
C ILE A 168 -9.07 17.28 7.65
N LYS A 169 -8.90 18.59 7.56
CA LYS A 169 -7.67 19.33 7.91
C LYS A 169 -6.42 18.85 7.15
N SER A 170 -6.58 18.51 5.86
CA SER A 170 -5.47 18.04 5.00
C SER A 170 -4.49 19.15 4.58
N GLY A 171 -4.78 20.42 4.92
CA GLY A 171 -3.94 21.57 4.59
C GLY A 171 -3.85 21.81 3.08
N PHE A 172 -2.64 22.11 2.56
CA PHE A 172 -2.42 22.36 1.14
C PHE A 172 -2.84 21.19 0.22
N ARG A 173 -2.94 19.98 0.77
CA ARG A 173 -3.29 18.75 0.04
C ARG A 173 -4.74 18.72 -0.40
N ALA A 174 -5.63 19.51 0.26
CA ALA A 174 -7.04 19.61 -0.13
C ALA A 174 -7.18 19.96 -1.62
N LYS A 175 -6.36 20.88 -2.13
CA LYS A 175 -6.37 21.26 -3.55
C LYS A 175 -5.93 20.12 -4.47
N TYR A 176 -5.00 19.28 -4.03
CA TYR A 176 -4.52 18.12 -4.80
C TYR A 176 -5.53 16.96 -4.79
N ILE A 177 -6.18 16.75 -3.65
CA ILE A 177 -7.28 15.77 -3.51
C ILE A 177 -8.43 16.14 -4.45
N LEU A 178 -8.82 17.42 -4.47
CA LEU A 178 -9.91 17.88 -5.34
C LEU A 178 -9.51 17.83 -6.83
N ASP A 179 -8.27 18.20 -7.18
CA ASP A 179 -7.76 18.10 -8.56
C ASP A 179 -7.79 16.63 -9.05
N ALA A 180 -7.32 15.70 -8.22
CA ALA A 180 -7.38 14.27 -8.52
C ALA A 180 -8.82 13.79 -8.73
N ALA A 181 -9.74 14.15 -7.83
CA ALA A 181 -11.15 13.77 -7.92
C ALA A 181 -11.80 14.33 -9.19
N THR A 182 -11.57 15.61 -9.50
CA THR A 182 -12.12 16.26 -10.71
C THR A 182 -11.61 15.58 -11.97
N LYS A 183 -10.32 15.30 -12.06
CA LYS A 183 -9.70 14.68 -13.24
C LYS A 183 -10.11 13.23 -13.47
N VAL A 184 -10.29 12.47 -12.38
CA VAL A 184 -10.77 11.10 -12.48
C VAL A 184 -12.25 11.09 -12.89
N THR A 185 -13.08 11.93 -12.29
CA THR A 185 -14.51 12.04 -12.62
C THR A 185 -14.74 12.53 -14.06
N SER A 186 -13.91 13.47 -14.54
CA SER A 186 -14.00 13.96 -15.93
C SER A 186 -13.46 12.99 -16.99
N GLY A 187 -12.75 11.92 -16.58
CA GLY A 187 -12.07 10.99 -17.49
C GLY A 187 -10.75 11.51 -18.06
N GLU A 188 -10.27 12.69 -17.65
CA GLU A 188 -8.94 13.18 -17.99
C GLU A 188 -7.87 12.18 -17.50
N ILE A 189 -8.03 11.69 -16.26
CA ILE A 189 -7.27 10.58 -15.69
C ILE A 189 -8.17 9.35 -15.61
N SER A 190 -7.73 8.22 -16.18
CA SER A 190 -8.52 7.00 -16.17
C SER A 190 -7.78 5.86 -15.43
N ILE A 191 -8.35 5.44 -14.30
CA ILE A 191 -7.85 4.30 -13.52
C ILE A 191 -7.74 3.05 -14.41
N GLU A 192 -8.73 2.82 -15.28
CA GLU A 192 -8.74 1.67 -16.21
C GLU A 192 -7.64 1.78 -17.28
N ARG A 193 -7.41 2.98 -17.84
CA ARG A 193 -6.35 3.22 -18.83
C ARG A 193 -4.98 3.02 -18.20
N ILE A 194 -4.74 3.56 -17.01
CA ILE A 194 -3.51 3.36 -16.24
C ILE A 194 -3.27 1.87 -16.01
N ALA A 195 -4.27 1.12 -15.58
CA ALA A 195 -4.16 -0.32 -15.31
C ALA A 195 -3.78 -1.16 -16.54
N LYS A 196 -4.05 -0.67 -17.75
CA LYS A 196 -3.79 -1.36 -19.03
C LYS A 196 -2.58 -0.82 -19.79
N SER A 197 -2.01 0.30 -19.37
CA SER A 197 -0.86 0.91 -20.05
C SER A 197 0.47 0.32 -19.56
N GLY A 198 1.57 0.62 -20.25
CA GLY A 198 2.92 0.34 -19.74
C GLY A 198 3.32 1.35 -18.66
N TYR A 199 4.33 1.00 -17.86
CA TYR A 199 4.78 1.77 -16.70
C TYR A 199 5.05 3.26 -17.01
N GLU A 200 5.79 3.57 -18.07
CA GLU A 200 6.13 4.96 -18.42
C GLU A 200 4.88 5.81 -18.76
N ALA A 201 3.93 5.23 -19.49
CA ALA A 201 2.68 5.91 -19.82
C ALA A 201 1.80 6.10 -18.57
N ALA A 202 1.71 5.10 -17.71
CA ALA A 202 1.00 5.15 -16.44
C ALA A 202 1.60 6.21 -15.50
N LEU A 203 2.94 6.28 -15.42
CA LEU A 203 3.68 7.27 -14.63
C LEU A 203 3.39 8.69 -15.14
N ALA A 204 3.47 8.89 -16.46
CA ALA A 204 3.21 10.18 -17.09
C ALA A 204 1.76 10.64 -16.85
N GLU A 205 0.78 9.74 -16.96
CA GLU A 205 -0.63 10.05 -16.72
C GLU A 205 -0.89 10.46 -15.27
N LEU A 206 -0.39 9.74 -14.28
CA LEU A 206 -0.54 10.10 -12.87
C LEU A 206 0.08 11.46 -12.54
N LYS A 207 1.18 11.83 -13.17
CA LYS A 207 1.87 13.12 -12.98
C LYS A 207 1.09 14.32 -13.54
N LEU A 208 0.05 14.12 -14.32
CA LEU A 208 -0.87 15.19 -14.72
C LEU A 208 -1.70 15.72 -13.54
N ILE A 209 -1.85 14.93 -12.45
CA ILE A 209 -2.55 15.33 -11.25
C ILE A 209 -1.70 16.33 -10.46
N LYS A 210 -2.30 17.44 -10.04
CA LYS A 210 -1.63 18.50 -9.29
C LYS A 210 -1.02 17.96 -7.99
N GLY A 211 0.28 18.20 -7.80
CA GLY A 211 0.99 17.71 -6.61
C GLY A 211 1.40 16.24 -6.65
N VAL A 212 1.13 15.53 -7.73
CA VAL A 212 1.65 14.17 -7.95
C VAL A 212 2.97 14.27 -8.72
N GLY A 213 4.08 14.05 -8.01
CA GLY A 213 5.42 13.91 -8.59
C GLY A 213 5.84 12.44 -8.67
N ASP A 214 7.10 12.20 -9.07
CA ASP A 214 7.64 10.84 -9.27
C ASP A 214 7.43 9.92 -8.06
N LYS A 215 7.70 10.40 -6.84
CA LYS A 215 7.54 9.60 -5.61
C LYS A 215 6.10 9.12 -5.42
N VAL A 216 5.13 10.03 -5.51
CA VAL A 216 3.71 9.71 -5.30
C VAL A 216 3.21 8.80 -6.41
N ALA A 217 3.52 9.13 -7.67
CA ALA A 217 3.12 8.30 -8.81
C ALA A 217 3.67 6.87 -8.71
N ASN A 218 4.95 6.70 -8.35
CA ASN A 218 5.54 5.37 -8.14
C ASN A 218 4.89 4.61 -6.98
N CYS A 219 4.55 5.26 -5.87
CA CYS A 219 3.80 4.61 -4.79
C CYS A 219 2.43 4.12 -5.28
N VAL A 220 1.71 4.94 -6.04
CA VAL A 220 0.39 4.58 -6.58
C VAL A 220 0.50 3.42 -7.56
N LEU A 221 1.49 3.44 -8.45
CA LEU A 221 1.75 2.37 -9.40
C LEU A 221 2.09 1.06 -8.70
N LEU A 222 2.97 1.10 -7.69
CA LEU A 222 3.38 -0.09 -6.96
C LEU A 222 2.23 -0.68 -6.15
N PHE A 223 1.62 0.11 -5.27
CA PHE A 223 0.68 -0.38 -4.26
C PHE A 223 -0.77 -0.43 -4.74
N GLY A 224 -1.16 0.41 -5.70
CA GLY A 224 -2.52 0.43 -6.26
C GLY A 224 -2.64 -0.43 -7.52
N PHE A 225 -1.70 -0.32 -8.43
CA PHE A 225 -1.78 -1.01 -9.72
C PHE A 225 -0.91 -2.27 -9.81
N GLY A 226 0.11 -2.41 -8.95
CA GLY A 226 1.04 -3.54 -8.93
C GLY A 226 2.03 -3.53 -10.09
N TYR A 227 2.49 -2.34 -10.45
CA TYR A 227 3.67 -2.16 -11.27
C TYR A 227 4.90 -2.39 -10.41
N TYR A 228 5.35 -3.63 -10.33
CA TYR A 228 6.45 -4.03 -9.42
C TYR A 228 7.82 -3.47 -9.82
N GLU A 229 7.96 -2.93 -11.04
CA GLU A 229 9.12 -2.15 -11.49
C GLU A 229 9.14 -0.72 -10.95
N ALA A 230 8.02 -0.21 -10.40
CA ALA A 230 7.96 1.11 -9.80
C ALA A 230 8.83 1.19 -8.53
N PHE A 231 9.71 2.20 -8.48
CA PHE A 231 10.68 2.38 -7.40
C PHE A 231 10.49 3.74 -6.73
N PRO A 232 9.59 3.85 -5.72
CA PRO A 232 9.37 5.12 -5.03
C PRO A 232 10.61 5.51 -4.21
N ILE A 233 11.19 6.67 -4.51
CA ILE A 233 12.30 7.23 -3.73
C ILE A 233 11.75 8.25 -2.74
N ASP A 234 11.60 7.82 -1.49
CA ASP A 234 11.26 8.68 -0.37
C ASP A 234 12.50 9.08 0.44
N VAL A 235 12.30 9.76 1.56
CA VAL A 235 13.39 10.21 2.44
C VAL A 235 14.22 9.05 3.01
N TRP A 236 13.60 7.90 3.26
CA TRP A 236 14.28 6.73 3.82
C TRP A 236 15.10 6.00 2.76
N VAL A 237 14.50 5.75 1.59
CA VAL A 237 15.19 5.15 0.45
C VAL A 237 16.33 6.06 -0.03
N LYS A 238 16.13 7.39 -0.03
CA LYS A 238 17.20 8.32 -0.34
C LYS A 238 18.38 8.19 0.63
N ARG A 239 18.13 8.05 1.93
CA ARG A 239 19.18 7.80 2.93
C ARG A 239 19.89 6.46 2.71
N VAL A 240 19.15 5.41 2.33
CA VAL A 240 19.76 4.13 1.93
C VAL A 240 20.71 4.33 0.76
N MET A 241 20.24 5.02 -0.29
CA MET A 241 21.07 5.27 -1.48
C MET A 241 22.33 6.07 -1.15
N GLU A 242 22.22 7.10 -0.32
CA GLU A 242 23.34 7.93 0.11
C GLU A 242 24.37 7.14 0.98
N GLU A 243 23.91 6.21 1.81
CA GLU A 243 24.73 5.49 2.77
C GLU A 243 25.38 4.22 2.20
N TYR A 244 24.62 3.46 1.42
CA TYR A 244 25.04 2.13 0.94
C TYR A 244 25.39 2.09 -0.55
N TYR A 245 25.02 3.13 -1.31
CA TYR A 245 25.24 3.19 -2.76
C TYR A 245 25.86 4.54 -3.16
N PRO A 246 27.09 4.86 -2.69
CA PRO A 246 27.71 6.16 -2.96
C PRO A 246 27.94 6.44 -4.45
N ASP A 247 28.11 5.38 -5.26
CA ASP A 247 28.24 5.46 -6.72
C ASP A 247 26.90 5.40 -7.45
N GLY A 248 25.79 5.37 -6.70
CA GLY A 248 24.41 5.23 -7.18
C GLY A 248 23.94 3.78 -7.26
N LEU A 249 22.63 3.58 -7.01
CA LEU A 249 21.95 2.30 -7.22
C LEU A 249 21.44 2.24 -8.65
N ASP A 250 21.87 1.25 -9.43
CA ASP A 250 21.25 0.95 -10.71
C ASP A 250 19.90 0.24 -10.51
N VAL A 251 18.83 1.03 -10.39
CA VAL A 251 17.46 0.50 -10.21
C VAL A 251 17.04 -0.43 -11.34
N LYS A 252 17.59 -0.25 -12.57
CA LYS A 252 17.24 -1.12 -13.71
C LYS A 252 17.80 -2.54 -13.54
N SER A 253 18.92 -2.70 -12.85
CA SER A 253 19.50 -4.02 -12.56
C SER A 253 18.61 -4.87 -11.64
N LEU A 254 17.71 -4.24 -10.86
CA LEU A 254 16.72 -4.92 -10.01
C LEU A 254 15.57 -5.53 -10.83
N GLY A 255 15.46 -5.18 -12.10
CA GLY A 255 14.50 -5.73 -13.04
C GLY A 255 13.05 -5.44 -12.65
N LYS A 256 12.17 -6.37 -13.01
CA LYS A 256 10.71 -6.20 -12.85
C LYS A 256 10.20 -6.20 -11.40
N TYR A 257 11.06 -6.45 -10.42
CA TYR A 257 10.72 -6.48 -9.00
C TYR A 257 11.42 -5.39 -8.18
N ALA A 258 11.87 -4.33 -8.84
CA ALA A 258 12.55 -3.21 -8.19
C ALA A 258 11.74 -2.62 -7.01
N GLY A 259 10.42 -2.53 -7.12
CA GLY A 259 9.54 -2.04 -6.05
C GLY A 259 9.49 -2.94 -4.82
N ILE A 260 9.69 -4.25 -4.98
CA ILE A 260 9.80 -5.18 -3.85
C ILE A 260 11.13 -4.97 -3.14
N ALA A 261 12.23 -4.85 -3.88
CA ALA A 261 13.54 -4.50 -3.31
C ALA A 261 13.49 -3.15 -2.59
N GLN A 262 12.85 -2.15 -3.19
CA GLN A 262 12.64 -0.83 -2.58
C GLN A 262 11.94 -0.95 -1.23
N GLN A 263 10.92 -1.79 -1.11
CA GLN A 263 10.16 -1.94 0.13
C GLN A 263 10.99 -2.60 1.22
N TYR A 264 11.88 -3.55 0.88
CA TYR A 264 12.84 -4.10 1.82
C TYR A 264 13.85 -3.05 2.28
N LEU A 265 14.42 -2.27 1.37
CA LEU A 265 15.36 -1.19 1.70
C LEU A 265 14.71 -0.11 2.59
N PHE A 266 13.47 0.28 2.29
CA PHE A 266 12.68 1.20 3.09
C PHE A 266 12.51 0.69 4.53
N ASN A 267 12.05 -0.55 4.68
CA ASN A 267 11.83 -1.18 5.99
C ASN A 267 13.13 -1.32 6.77
N TYR A 268 14.20 -1.75 6.10
CA TYR A 268 15.54 -1.87 6.67
C TYR A 268 16.01 -0.58 7.30
N LYS A 269 15.99 0.52 6.54
CA LYS A 269 16.50 1.81 7.02
C LYS A 269 15.64 2.41 8.11
N ARG A 270 14.33 2.30 7.99
CA ARG A 270 13.41 2.84 8.97
C ARG A 270 13.55 2.16 10.34
N ASN A 271 13.78 0.85 10.37
CA ASN A 271 13.91 0.08 11.61
C ASN A 271 15.37 0.02 12.14
N SER A 272 16.36 0.44 11.36
CA SER A 272 17.77 0.52 11.80
C SER A 272 18.13 1.84 12.49
N THR A 273 17.17 2.74 12.67
CA THR A 273 17.39 4.11 13.20
C THR A 273 16.95 4.26 14.66
N ASP A 274 16.57 3.15 15.31
CA ASP A 274 16.22 3.11 16.75
C ASP A 274 17.37 2.51 17.58
#